data_140d8ab7bba884863d86c1be921bf140
#
_entry.id   140d8ab7bba884863d86c1be921bf140
#
_cell.length_a   1.000
_cell.length_b   1.000
_cell.length_c   1.000
_cell.angle_alpha   90.00
_cell.angle_beta   90.00
_cell.angle_gamma   90.00
#
_symmetry.space_group_name_H-M   'P 1'
#
loop_
_entity.id
_entity.type
_entity.pdbx_description
1 polymer ?
#
loop_
_entity_poly.entity_id
_entity_poly.type
_entity_poly.pdbx_seq_one_letter_code
_entity_poly.pdbx_strand_id
1 'polypeptide(L)'
;MLVQFAGPCRLGYYGELKDSILRDLGYEFDMLNFATVTGKPLKDYIDVCKRKINPNVSVPHGVVNMLATFKMVECLDEANDYYLANAAFEDNPGDFEHARQAYFADMRNAACEKDIVAAQKAGLERFRAIPCHKPDNPIRVGLVGEYFTAVDESSNLGVEKKLLGMGVELHHMLNMTNRNLRYNEKNLRASASDYIMYDMGPTSSMTIAATLKYAQAGFDGVIHMKSSGCTPEIDCMPVLQHISRDMHMPVPYLSYDSQTSDTGLDTRLEAFYDMLAMKKEKQR
;
A
#
# COMPACT_ATOMS: atom_id res chain seq x y z
N MET A 1 9.38 11.03 2.97
CA MET A 1 10.30 10.39 3.94
C MET A 1 11.09 9.33 3.19
N LEU A 2 12.39 9.49 3.04
CA LEU A 2 13.23 8.50 2.38
C LEU A 2 13.95 7.72 3.49
N VAL A 3 13.60 6.45 3.64
CA VAL A 3 14.28 5.54 4.56
C VAL A 3 15.36 4.81 3.77
N GLN A 4 16.57 4.78 4.29
CA GLN A 4 17.67 4.02 3.71
C GLN A 4 17.48 2.55 4.09
N PHE A 5 17.22 1.69 3.11
CA PHE A 5 17.21 0.25 3.32
C PHE A 5 18.58 -0.34 3.00
N ALA A 6 19.04 -1.25 3.85
CA ALA A 6 20.15 -2.13 3.53
C ALA A 6 19.63 -3.25 2.61
N GLY A 7 20.24 -3.43 1.43
CA GLY A 7 19.83 -4.46 0.48
C GLY A 7 19.95 -4.00 -0.98
N PRO A 8 19.41 -4.74 -1.95
CA PRO A 8 19.55 -4.45 -3.38
C PRO A 8 18.73 -3.22 -3.84
N CYS A 9 18.02 -2.55 -2.95
CA CYS A 9 17.16 -1.42 -3.25
C CYS A 9 17.93 -0.11 -3.42
N ARG A 10 17.68 0.61 -4.52
CA ARG A 10 18.24 1.94 -4.79
C ARG A 10 17.57 3.08 -4.00
N LEU A 11 16.53 2.80 -3.23
CA LEU A 11 15.75 3.79 -2.50
C LEU A 11 16.62 4.67 -1.59
N GLY A 12 17.66 4.11 -0.99
CA GLY A 12 18.62 4.84 -0.15
C GLY A 12 19.35 5.97 -0.87
N TYR A 13 19.52 5.87 -2.18
CA TYR A 13 20.24 6.87 -3.00
C TYR A 13 19.32 7.96 -3.57
N TYR A 14 18.00 7.77 -3.56
CA TYR A 14 17.08 8.72 -4.20
C TYR A 14 17.05 10.10 -3.53
N GLY A 15 17.39 10.20 -2.26
CA GLY A 15 17.54 11.49 -1.56
C GLY A 15 18.63 12.35 -2.18
N GLU A 16 19.81 11.78 -2.35
CA GLU A 16 20.99 12.47 -2.95
C GLU A 16 20.75 12.80 -4.42
N LEU A 17 20.16 11.86 -5.17
CA LEU A 17 19.83 12.08 -6.57
C LEU A 17 18.84 13.24 -6.76
N LYS A 18 17.78 13.28 -5.95
CA LYS A 18 16.79 14.38 -6.00
C LYS A 18 17.37 15.71 -5.58
N ASP A 19 18.25 15.73 -4.57
CA ASP A 19 18.93 16.96 -4.16
C ASP A 19 19.78 17.50 -5.31
N SER A 20 20.57 16.65 -5.98
CA SER A 20 21.38 17.03 -7.12
C SER A 20 20.53 17.56 -8.29
N ILE A 21 19.50 16.81 -8.71
CA ILE A 21 18.63 17.21 -9.82
C ILE A 21 17.95 18.56 -9.56
N LEU A 22 17.42 18.78 -8.35
CA LEU A 22 16.72 20.02 -8.04
C LEU A 22 17.69 21.21 -8.01
N ARG A 23 18.91 21.03 -7.52
CA ARG A 23 19.95 22.10 -7.55
C ARG A 23 20.40 22.40 -8.97
N ASP A 24 20.60 21.39 -9.79
CA ASP A 24 20.95 21.56 -11.21
C ASP A 24 19.85 22.29 -11.99
N LEU A 25 18.60 22.15 -11.59
CA LEU A 25 17.44 22.91 -12.10
C LEU A 25 17.33 24.32 -11.53
N GLY A 26 18.25 24.75 -10.65
CA GLY A 26 18.30 26.09 -10.07
C GLY A 26 17.36 26.33 -8.88
N TYR A 27 16.80 25.28 -8.27
CA TYR A 27 15.97 25.44 -7.08
C TYR A 27 16.82 25.61 -5.82
N GLU A 28 16.50 26.62 -5.03
CA GLU A 28 17.02 26.81 -3.68
C GLU A 28 16.05 26.20 -2.66
N PHE A 29 16.50 25.22 -1.88
CA PHE A 29 15.68 24.52 -0.89
C PHE A 29 16.53 23.89 0.21
N ASP A 30 15.89 23.58 1.33
CA ASP A 30 16.47 22.79 2.42
C ASP A 30 16.04 21.34 2.32
N MET A 31 17.02 20.43 2.08
CA MET A 31 16.74 19.01 2.03
C MET A 31 16.64 18.42 3.44
N LEU A 32 15.48 17.87 3.79
CA LEU A 32 15.28 17.08 4.99
C LEU A 32 15.36 15.59 4.66
N ASN A 33 16.54 15.00 4.85
CA ASN A 33 16.79 13.59 4.60
C ASN A 33 16.86 12.80 5.92
N PHE A 34 15.80 12.08 6.25
CA PHE A 34 15.75 11.24 7.45
C PHE A 34 16.63 9.98 7.37
N ALA A 35 17.03 9.56 6.17
CA ALA A 35 17.95 8.44 6.00
C ALA A 35 19.34 8.71 6.63
N THR A 36 19.77 9.96 6.65
CA THR A 36 21.07 10.33 7.24
C THR A 36 21.12 10.17 8.76
N VAL A 37 19.98 10.05 9.42
CA VAL A 37 19.85 9.85 10.85
C VAL A 37 19.37 8.45 11.24
N THR A 38 19.05 7.58 10.28
CA THR A 38 18.65 6.20 10.54
C THR A 38 19.77 5.46 11.28
N GLY A 39 19.45 4.82 12.41
CA GLY A 39 20.41 4.14 13.27
C GLY A 39 21.18 5.06 14.22
N LYS A 40 20.93 6.37 14.22
CA LYS A 40 21.51 7.31 15.16
C LYS A 40 20.63 7.48 16.40
N PRO A 41 21.18 8.02 17.52
CA PRO A 41 20.40 8.31 18.72
C PRO A 41 19.23 9.26 18.46
N LEU A 42 18.13 9.09 19.20
CA LEU A 42 16.92 9.93 19.09
C LEU A 42 17.21 11.44 19.16
N LYS A 43 18.27 11.80 19.91
CA LYS A 43 18.73 13.19 20.01
C LYS A 43 19.05 13.80 18.65
N ASP A 44 19.70 13.06 17.76
CA ASP A 44 20.08 13.55 16.42
C ASP A 44 18.86 13.85 15.56
N TYR A 45 17.79 13.04 15.68
CA TYR A 45 16.48 13.33 15.02
C TYR A 45 15.86 14.62 15.54
N ILE A 46 15.88 14.81 16.85
CA ILE A 46 15.34 16.02 17.50
C ILE A 46 16.14 17.25 17.07
N ASP A 47 17.46 17.16 17.00
CA ASP A 47 18.31 18.26 16.58
C ASP A 47 18.10 18.63 15.11
N VAL A 48 17.84 17.65 14.23
CA VAL A 48 17.44 17.90 12.84
C VAL A 48 16.08 18.60 12.78
N CYS A 49 15.09 18.10 13.51
CA CYS A 49 13.76 18.72 13.58
C CYS A 49 13.82 20.16 14.10
N LYS A 50 14.58 20.42 15.16
CA LYS A 50 14.78 21.77 15.71
C LYS A 50 15.44 22.73 14.72
N ARG A 51 16.45 22.26 14.01
CA ARG A 51 17.16 23.11 13.04
C ARG A 51 16.36 23.42 11.78
N LYS A 52 15.61 22.42 11.29
CA LYS A 52 15.02 22.50 9.93
C LYS A 52 13.50 22.67 9.89
N ILE A 53 12.81 22.36 10.98
CA ILE A 53 11.34 22.45 11.02
C ILE A 53 10.88 23.52 12.01
N ASN A 54 11.19 23.35 13.30
CA ASN A 54 10.75 24.25 14.36
C ASN A 54 11.73 24.24 15.53
N PRO A 55 12.43 25.35 15.83
CA PRO A 55 13.38 25.43 16.94
C PRO A 55 12.74 25.19 18.32
N ASN A 56 11.43 25.40 18.46
CA ASN A 56 10.66 25.23 19.68
C ASN A 56 10.05 23.84 19.86
N VAL A 57 10.44 22.86 19.04
CA VAL A 57 9.95 21.48 19.18
C VAL A 57 10.24 20.95 20.57
N SER A 58 9.19 20.59 21.29
CA SER A 58 9.26 19.90 22.58
C SER A 58 9.33 18.38 22.36
N VAL A 59 10.32 17.73 22.98
CA VAL A 59 10.49 16.27 22.86
C VAL A 59 9.24 15.49 23.30
N PRO A 60 8.61 15.78 24.44
CA PRO A 60 7.38 15.11 24.86
C PRO A 60 6.25 15.28 23.85
N HIS A 61 6.03 16.49 23.34
CA HIS A 61 5.04 16.74 22.29
C HIS A 61 5.37 15.98 20.99
N GLY A 62 6.64 15.92 20.61
CA GLY A 62 7.07 15.15 19.44
C GLY A 62 6.74 13.65 19.56
N VAL A 63 6.94 13.06 20.73
CA VAL A 63 6.59 11.66 21.00
C VAL A 63 5.07 11.46 20.95
N VAL A 64 4.29 12.32 21.61
CA VAL A 64 2.82 12.25 21.58
C VAL A 64 2.29 12.36 20.16
N ASN A 65 2.79 13.32 19.37
CA ASN A 65 2.36 13.49 17.98
C ASN A 65 2.78 12.30 17.11
N MET A 66 3.93 11.71 17.35
CA MET A 66 4.36 10.50 16.64
C MET A 66 3.41 9.32 16.92
N LEU A 67 3.03 9.10 18.17
CA LEU A 67 2.05 8.07 18.54
C LEU A 67 0.68 8.33 17.92
N ALA A 68 0.22 9.58 17.95
CA ALA A 68 -1.03 9.99 17.29
C ALA A 68 -0.97 9.78 15.77
N THR A 69 0.18 10.04 15.14
CA THR A 69 0.38 9.78 13.70
C THR A 69 0.29 8.28 13.38
N PHE A 70 0.91 7.41 14.19
CA PHE A 70 0.79 5.96 14.00
C PHE A 70 -0.65 5.50 14.17
N LYS A 71 -1.38 6.06 15.15
CA LYS A 71 -2.81 5.77 15.34
C LYS A 71 -3.64 6.24 14.15
N MET A 72 -3.36 7.42 13.59
CA MET A 72 -4.03 7.92 12.39
C MET A 72 -3.79 7.01 11.19
N VAL A 73 -2.55 6.56 10.97
CA VAL A 73 -2.21 5.62 9.88
C VAL A 73 -3.00 4.31 10.03
N GLU A 74 -3.05 3.74 11.24
CA GLU A 74 -3.84 2.53 11.50
C GLU A 74 -5.33 2.72 11.19
N CYS A 75 -5.90 3.86 11.59
CA CYS A 75 -7.29 4.21 11.30
C CYS A 75 -7.56 4.38 9.80
N LEU A 76 -6.64 5.05 9.09
CA LEU A 76 -6.77 5.23 7.64
C LEU A 76 -6.70 3.90 6.89
N ASP A 77 -5.78 3.02 7.27
CA ASP A 77 -5.66 1.69 6.65
C ASP A 77 -6.90 0.82 6.91
N GLU A 78 -7.42 0.81 8.16
CA GLU A 78 -8.65 0.08 8.50
C GLU A 78 -9.86 0.57 7.69
N ALA A 79 -10.00 1.89 7.55
CA ALA A 79 -11.08 2.47 6.76
C ALA A 79 -10.93 2.17 5.26
N ASN A 80 -9.70 2.18 4.75
CA ASN A 80 -9.41 1.82 3.37
C ASN A 80 -9.66 0.33 3.10
N ASP A 81 -9.29 -0.56 4.03
CA ASP A 81 -9.59 -2.00 3.92
C ASP A 81 -11.11 -2.24 3.84
N TYR A 82 -11.89 -1.51 4.64
CA TYR A 82 -13.36 -1.58 4.58
C TYR A 82 -13.90 -1.05 3.24
N TYR A 83 -13.39 0.08 2.77
CA TYR A 83 -13.74 0.68 1.48
C TYR A 83 -13.47 -0.30 0.33
N LEU A 84 -12.28 -0.83 0.23
CA LEU A 84 -11.87 -1.75 -0.84
C LEU A 84 -12.69 -3.06 -0.86
N ALA A 85 -13.10 -3.53 0.31
CA ALA A 85 -13.89 -4.75 0.43
C ALA A 85 -15.38 -4.58 0.06
N ASN A 86 -15.90 -3.34 0.03
CA ASN A 86 -17.35 -3.10 -0.10
C ASN A 86 -17.75 -2.13 -1.20
N ALA A 87 -16.90 -1.17 -1.58
CA ALA A 87 -17.28 -0.09 -2.51
C ALA A 87 -17.72 -0.58 -3.91
N ALA A 88 -17.24 -1.75 -4.34
CA ALA A 88 -17.67 -2.37 -5.59
C ALA A 88 -19.15 -2.79 -5.61
N PHE A 89 -19.84 -2.80 -4.48
CA PHE A 89 -21.16 -3.37 -4.30
C PHE A 89 -22.18 -2.34 -3.78
N GLU A 90 -21.84 -1.04 -3.83
CA GLU A 90 -22.73 0.04 -3.42
C GLU A 90 -23.96 0.12 -4.33
N ASP A 91 -25.14 0.40 -3.75
CA ASP A 91 -26.38 0.52 -4.50
C ASP A 91 -26.44 1.80 -5.35
N ASN A 92 -25.88 2.89 -4.81
CA ASN A 92 -25.80 4.16 -5.51
C ASN A 92 -24.31 4.48 -5.79
N PRO A 93 -23.87 4.49 -7.05
CA PRO A 93 -22.50 4.77 -7.42
C PRO A 93 -21.98 6.09 -6.84
N GLY A 94 -20.88 6.02 -6.09
CA GLY A 94 -20.20 7.16 -5.51
C GLY A 94 -20.50 7.41 -4.04
N ASP A 95 -21.42 6.69 -3.39
CA ASP A 95 -21.72 6.86 -1.97
C ASP A 95 -20.49 6.58 -1.09
N PHE A 96 -19.74 5.51 -1.39
CA PHE A 96 -18.49 5.22 -0.70
C PHE A 96 -17.43 6.28 -0.92
N GLU A 97 -17.29 6.82 -2.12
CA GLU A 97 -16.31 7.86 -2.41
C GLU A 97 -16.66 9.16 -1.66
N HIS A 98 -17.94 9.56 -1.62
CA HIS A 98 -18.38 10.72 -0.84
C HIS A 98 -18.09 10.53 0.67
N ALA A 99 -18.40 9.34 1.20
CA ALA A 99 -18.12 9.02 2.61
C ALA A 99 -16.61 9.01 2.89
N ARG A 100 -15.78 8.53 1.96
CA ARG A 100 -14.31 8.54 2.03
C ARG A 100 -13.76 9.97 2.08
N GLN A 101 -14.25 10.84 1.22
CA GLN A 101 -13.84 12.26 1.21
C GLN A 101 -14.21 12.97 2.53
N ALA A 102 -15.42 12.74 3.04
CA ALA A 102 -15.84 13.26 4.33
C ALA A 102 -14.96 12.74 5.49
N TYR A 103 -14.64 11.44 5.46
CA TYR A 103 -13.74 10.82 6.44
C TYR A 103 -12.33 11.43 6.40
N PHE A 104 -11.76 11.65 5.20
CA PHE A 104 -10.46 12.32 5.08
C PHE A 104 -10.50 13.78 5.55
N ALA A 105 -11.61 14.48 5.37
CA ALA A 105 -11.78 15.82 5.90
C ALA A 105 -11.78 15.82 7.44
N ASP A 106 -12.49 14.89 8.07
CA ASP A 106 -12.49 14.72 9.53
C ASP A 106 -11.09 14.40 10.06
N MET A 107 -10.37 13.48 9.41
CA MET A 107 -9.01 13.11 9.80
C MET A 107 -8.01 14.29 9.65
N ARG A 108 -8.14 15.11 8.61
CA ARG A 108 -7.31 16.32 8.46
C ARG A 108 -7.53 17.36 9.56
N ASN A 109 -8.74 17.42 10.09
CA ASN A 109 -9.11 18.35 11.15
C ASN A 109 -8.79 17.83 12.56
N ALA A 110 -8.40 16.56 12.69
CA ALA A 110 -8.06 15.94 13.96
C ALA A 110 -6.74 16.55 14.52
N ALA A 111 -6.80 17.14 15.70
CA ALA A 111 -5.67 17.79 16.34
C ALA A 111 -4.99 16.90 17.40
N CYS A 112 -5.63 15.83 17.86
CA CYS A 112 -5.11 14.92 18.86
C CYS A 112 -5.66 13.49 18.66
N GLU A 113 -5.12 12.53 19.39
CA GLU A 113 -5.54 11.13 19.31
C GLU A 113 -7.05 10.93 19.56
N LYS A 114 -7.63 11.68 20.49
CA LYS A 114 -9.07 11.62 20.78
C LYS A 114 -9.91 12.01 19.55
N ASP A 115 -9.48 13.03 18.81
CA ASP A 115 -10.17 13.47 17.60
C ASP A 115 -10.03 12.43 16.49
N ILE A 116 -8.86 11.81 16.37
CA ILE A 116 -8.59 10.71 15.41
C ILE A 116 -9.54 9.54 15.67
N VAL A 117 -9.67 9.12 16.94
CA VAL A 117 -10.56 8.01 17.32
C VAL A 117 -12.04 8.36 17.07
N ALA A 118 -12.44 9.61 17.33
CA ALA A 118 -13.80 10.07 17.04
C ALA A 118 -14.09 10.13 15.53
N ALA A 119 -13.15 10.62 14.73
CA ALA A 119 -13.25 10.64 13.27
C ALA A 119 -13.30 9.22 12.69
N GLN A 120 -12.50 8.29 13.22
CA GLN A 120 -12.53 6.88 12.82
C GLN A 120 -13.89 6.25 13.07
N LYS A 121 -14.44 6.42 14.27
CA LYS A 121 -15.75 5.89 14.62
C LYS A 121 -16.85 6.42 13.70
N ALA A 122 -16.90 7.74 13.53
CA ALA A 122 -17.89 8.38 12.66
C ALA A 122 -17.74 7.98 11.19
N GLY A 123 -16.50 7.85 10.70
CA GLY A 123 -16.22 7.40 9.33
C GLY A 123 -16.65 5.97 9.07
N LEU A 124 -16.32 5.04 9.96
CA LEU A 124 -16.76 3.63 9.82
C LEU A 124 -18.28 3.48 9.96
N GLU A 125 -18.94 4.28 10.81
CA GLU A 125 -20.40 4.30 10.89
C GLU A 125 -21.03 4.77 9.58
N ARG A 126 -20.47 5.83 8.94
CA ARG A 126 -20.92 6.27 7.61
C ARG A 126 -20.75 5.17 6.56
N PHE A 127 -19.59 4.52 6.49
CA PHE A 127 -19.35 3.44 5.53
C PHE A 127 -20.35 2.27 5.73
N ARG A 128 -20.59 1.86 6.98
CA ARG A 128 -21.52 0.78 7.31
C ARG A 128 -22.98 1.11 7.02
N ALA A 129 -23.33 2.40 6.97
CA ALA A 129 -24.68 2.85 6.67
C ALA A 129 -24.98 2.87 5.16
N ILE A 130 -23.99 2.70 4.29
CA ILE A 130 -24.16 2.68 2.84
C ILE A 130 -24.81 1.36 2.44
N PRO A 131 -25.98 1.40 1.74
CA PRO A 131 -26.61 0.19 1.22
C PRO A 131 -25.72 -0.50 0.20
N CYS A 132 -25.59 -1.82 0.32
CA CYS A 132 -24.74 -2.64 -0.55
C CYS A 132 -25.41 -3.98 -0.87
N HIS A 133 -25.29 -4.42 -2.13
CA HIS A 133 -25.72 -5.76 -2.56
C HIS A 133 -24.51 -6.62 -2.94
N LYS A 134 -23.75 -7.04 -1.91
CA LYS A 134 -22.57 -7.89 -2.10
C LYS A 134 -22.99 -9.34 -2.33
N PRO A 135 -22.52 -9.99 -3.42
CA PRO A 135 -22.78 -11.41 -3.68
C PRO A 135 -22.19 -12.31 -2.58
N ASP A 136 -22.78 -13.49 -2.35
CA ASP A 136 -22.25 -14.46 -1.37
C ASP A 136 -20.84 -14.95 -1.75
N ASN A 137 -20.51 -14.95 -3.03
CA ASN A 137 -19.19 -15.39 -3.54
C ASN A 137 -18.64 -14.37 -4.55
N PRO A 138 -18.22 -13.16 -4.11
CA PRO A 138 -17.67 -12.13 -4.98
C PRO A 138 -16.31 -12.57 -5.54
N ILE A 139 -15.89 -11.99 -6.66
CA ILE A 139 -14.51 -12.12 -7.13
C ILE A 139 -13.63 -11.34 -6.16
N ARG A 140 -12.67 -12.03 -5.51
CA ARG A 140 -11.75 -11.43 -4.52
C ARG A 140 -10.34 -11.36 -5.08
N VAL A 141 -9.77 -10.17 -5.12
CA VAL A 141 -8.41 -9.93 -5.63
C VAL A 141 -7.54 -9.26 -4.57
N GLY A 142 -6.35 -9.81 -4.35
CA GLY A 142 -5.33 -9.20 -3.53
C GLY A 142 -4.42 -8.28 -4.33
N LEU A 143 -4.04 -7.15 -3.76
CA LEU A 143 -3.07 -6.22 -4.34
C LEU A 143 -1.75 -6.33 -3.58
N VAL A 144 -0.65 -6.52 -4.30
CA VAL A 144 0.71 -6.64 -3.75
C VAL A 144 1.71 -5.90 -4.64
N GLY A 145 2.92 -5.66 -4.12
CA GLY A 145 3.99 -5.12 -4.92
C GLY A 145 4.79 -4.01 -4.27
N GLU A 146 5.40 -3.18 -5.10
CA GLU A 146 6.29 -2.11 -4.70
C GLU A 146 5.55 -1.06 -3.85
N TYR A 147 6.26 -0.56 -2.87
CA TYR A 147 5.72 0.23 -1.76
C TYR A 147 4.95 1.48 -2.22
N PHE A 148 5.46 2.21 -3.22
CA PHE A 148 4.84 3.44 -3.69
C PHE A 148 3.79 3.15 -4.77
N THR A 149 4.15 2.37 -5.78
CA THR A 149 3.27 2.05 -6.91
C THR A 149 1.99 1.33 -6.46
N ALA A 150 2.08 0.47 -5.44
CA ALA A 150 0.93 -0.29 -4.97
C ALA A 150 -0.08 0.52 -4.15
N VAL A 151 0.31 1.69 -3.60
CA VAL A 151 -0.57 2.51 -2.73
C VAL A 151 -0.92 3.89 -3.31
N ASP A 152 -0.18 4.38 -4.28
CA ASP A 152 -0.43 5.69 -4.90
C ASP A 152 -1.28 5.54 -6.16
N GLU A 153 -2.55 5.99 -6.09
CA GLU A 153 -3.53 5.89 -7.18
C GLU A 153 -3.05 6.59 -8.46
N SER A 154 -2.30 7.68 -8.35
CA SER A 154 -1.80 8.41 -9.53
C SER A 154 -0.66 7.67 -10.22
N SER A 155 0.19 6.97 -9.46
CA SER A 155 1.31 6.21 -10.01
C SER A 155 0.90 4.86 -10.61
N ASN A 156 -0.24 4.30 -10.19
CA ASN A 156 -0.75 3.03 -10.71
C ASN A 156 -1.94 3.19 -11.67
N LEU A 157 -2.24 4.41 -12.08
CA LEU A 157 -3.34 4.73 -13.01
C LEU A 157 -4.73 4.27 -12.52
N GLY A 158 -4.96 4.33 -11.22
CA GLY A 158 -6.27 4.05 -10.62
C GLY A 158 -6.71 2.59 -10.69
N VAL A 159 -5.79 1.63 -10.57
CA VAL A 159 -6.11 0.18 -10.62
C VAL A 159 -7.22 -0.20 -9.64
N GLU A 160 -7.17 0.30 -8.40
CA GLU A 160 -8.21 0.01 -7.40
C GLU A 160 -9.60 0.46 -7.90
N LYS A 161 -9.71 1.70 -8.35
CA LYS A 161 -10.95 2.27 -8.83
C LYS A 161 -11.52 1.53 -10.05
N LYS A 162 -10.64 1.12 -10.98
CA LYS A 162 -11.04 0.36 -12.18
C LYS A 162 -11.57 -1.02 -11.79
N LEU A 163 -10.91 -1.74 -10.89
CA LEU A 163 -11.37 -3.05 -10.43
C LEU A 163 -12.64 -2.99 -9.59
N LEU A 164 -12.77 -1.98 -8.72
CA LEU A 164 -14.02 -1.73 -7.99
C LEU A 164 -15.18 -1.48 -8.95
N GLY A 165 -14.96 -0.71 -10.02
CA GLY A 165 -15.94 -0.48 -11.09
C GLY A 165 -16.35 -1.75 -11.87
N MET A 166 -15.52 -2.81 -11.83
CA MET A 166 -15.83 -4.14 -12.40
C MET A 166 -16.55 -5.08 -11.41
N GLY A 167 -16.86 -4.64 -10.19
CA GLY A 167 -17.50 -5.47 -9.17
C GLY A 167 -16.56 -6.42 -8.45
N VAL A 168 -15.29 -6.07 -8.31
CA VAL A 168 -14.26 -6.87 -7.63
C VAL A 168 -14.09 -6.42 -6.19
N GLU A 169 -14.11 -7.36 -5.26
CA GLU A 169 -13.69 -7.15 -3.87
C GLU A 169 -12.17 -7.10 -3.78
N LEU A 170 -11.64 -6.00 -3.29
CA LEU A 170 -10.21 -5.77 -3.21
C LEU A 170 -9.67 -5.86 -1.78
N HIS A 171 -8.45 -6.35 -1.66
CA HIS A 171 -7.71 -6.39 -0.41
C HIS A 171 -6.26 -5.95 -0.59
N HIS A 172 -5.80 -5.08 0.29
CA HIS A 172 -4.44 -4.54 0.26
C HIS A 172 -3.69 -4.88 1.56
N MET A 173 -3.22 -6.13 1.69
CA MET A 173 -2.48 -6.57 2.89
C MET A 173 -1.20 -5.77 3.14
N LEU A 174 -0.59 -5.22 2.08
CA LEU A 174 0.65 -4.46 2.18
C LEU A 174 0.42 -2.96 2.44
N ASN A 175 -0.61 -2.62 3.21
CA ASN A 175 -0.86 -1.27 3.69
C ASN A 175 0.24 -0.80 4.67
N MET A 176 0.23 0.47 5.05
CA MET A 176 1.27 1.09 5.89
C MET A 176 1.35 0.46 7.28
N THR A 177 0.20 0.16 7.88
CA THR A 177 0.10 -0.46 9.20
C THR A 177 0.73 -1.84 9.22
N ASN A 178 0.40 -2.68 8.25
CA ASN A 178 0.94 -4.02 8.17
C ASN A 178 2.45 -4.00 7.91
N ARG A 179 2.92 -3.14 6.99
CA ARG A 179 4.33 -3.03 6.63
C ARG A 179 5.21 -2.53 7.78
N ASN A 180 4.72 -1.59 8.58
CA ASN A 180 5.56 -0.89 9.56
C ASN A 180 5.28 -1.27 11.01
N LEU A 181 4.06 -1.70 11.33
CA LEU A 181 3.62 -1.91 12.72
C LEU A 181 3.32 -3.37 13.06
N ARG A 182 2.80 -4.18 12.13
CA ARG A 182 2.33 -5.55 12.41
C ARG A 182 3.29 -6.64 11.97
N TYR A 183 3.99 -6.46 10.87
CA TYR A 183 4.89 -7.48 10.33
C TYR A 183 6.34 -7.06 10.45
N ASN A 184 7.17 -7.95 10.97
CA ASN A 184 8.60 -7.87 10.79
C ASN A 184 9.06 -8.87 9.71
N GLU A 185 10.15 -8.55 9.06
CA GLU A 185 10.68 -9.34 7.96
C GLU A 185 10.96 -10.80 8.34
N LYS A 186 11.49 -11.04 9.55
CA LYS A 186 11.80 -12.39 10.04
C LYS A 186 10.55 -13.26 10.12
N ASN A 187 9.44 -12.72 10.64
CA ASN A 187 8.18 -13.46 10.77
C ASN A 187 7.54 -13.72 9.39
N LEU A 188 7.65 -12.75 8.47
CA LEU A 188 7.15 -12.91 7.11
C LEU A 188 7.92 -13.98 6.34
N ARG A 189 9.25 -13.97 6.42
CA ARG A 189 10.08 -15.02 5.83
C ARG A 189 9.74 -16.40 6.41
N ALA A 190 9.57 -16.49 7.72
CA ALA A 190 9.17 -17.75 8.36
C ALA A 190 7.81 -18.26 7.86
N SER A 191 6.84 -17.37 7.60
CA SER A 191 5.52 -17.74 7.08
C SER A 191 5.52 -18.22 5.61
N ALA A 192 6.60 -17.97 4.86
CA ALA A 192 6.75 -18.34 3.47
C ALA A 192 8.09 -19.08 3.23
N SER A 193 8.59 -19.81 4.24
CA SER A 193 9.90 -20.48 4.21
C SER A 193 10.04 -21.50 3.06
N ASP A 194 8.95 -22.10 2.62
CA ASP A 194 8.95 -23.05 1.51
C ASP A 194 9.25 -22.39 0.16
N TYR A 195 9.09 -21.09 0.07
CA TYR A 195 9.29 -20.29 -1.14
C TYR A 195 10.47 -19.30 -1.03
N ILE A 196 10.83 -18.85 0.17
CA ILE A 196 11.90 -17.86 0.40
C ILE A 196 13.14 -18.55 0.95
N MET A 197 14.11 -18.84 0.08
CA MET A 197 15.35 -19.53 0.46
C MET A 197 16.41 -18.58 1.03
N TYR A 198 16.45 -17.31 0.60
CA TYR A 198 17.41 -16.31 1.04
C TYR A 198 16.73 -14.98 1.31
N ASP A 199 17.49 -14.06 1.88
CA ASP A 199 17.04 -12.68 2.09
C ASP A 199 16.94 -11.94 0.76
N MET A 200 15.72 -11.63 0.37
CA MET A 200 15.40 -10.89 -0.86
C MET A 200 15.09 -9.41 -0.57
N GLY A 201 15.31 -8.98 0.68
CA GLY A 201 14.91 -7.68 1.16
C GLY A 201 13.43 -7.60 1.62
N PRO A 202 13.10 -6.56 2.40
CA PRO A 202 11.83 -6.48 3.10
C PRO A 202 10.61 -6.41 2.16
N THR A 203 10.69 -5.69 1.03
CA THR A 203 9.55 -5.56 0.11
C THR A 203 9.24 -6.87 -0.58
N SER A 204 10.23 -7.55 -1.14
CA SER A 204 10.06 -8.85 -1.81
C SER A 204 9.48 -9.91 -0.87
N SER A 205 10.05 -10.04 0.34
CA SER A 205 9.57 -10.99 1.34
C SER A 205 8.11 -10.73 1.73
N MET A 206 7.71 -9.47 1.85
CA MET A 206 6.33 -9.09 2.14
C MET A 206 5.39 -9.41 0.98
N THR A 207 5.79 -9.11 -0.25
CA THR A 207 5.02 -9.41 -1.46
C THR A 207 4.79 -10.91 -1.61
N ILE A 208 5.83 -11.73 -1.41
CA ILE A 208 5.73 -13.21 -1.45
C ILE A 208 4.78 -13.71 -0.35
N ALA A 209 5.00 -13.29 0.89
CA ALA A 209 4.19 -13.73 2.03
C ALA A 209 2.71 -13.32 1.89
N ALA A 210 2.45 -12.10 1.42
CA ALA A 210 1.08 -11.63 1.17
C ALA A 210 0.41 -12.45 0.06
N THR A 211 1.12 -12.71 -1.04
CA THR A 211 0.60 -13.53 -2.15
C THR A 211 0.24 -14.94 -1.68
N LEU A 212 1.12 -15.57 -0.89
CA LEU A 212 0.85 -16.89 -0.33
C LEU A 212 -0.36 -16.89 0.62
N LYS A 213 -0.49 -15.87 1.47
CA LYS A 213 -1.64 -15.73 2.36
C LYS A 213 -2.95 -15.55 1.60
N TYR A 214 -2.97 -14.76 0.52
CA TYR A 214 -4.15 -14.63 -0.33
C TYR A 214 -4.52 -15.97 -0.98
N ALA A 215 -3.53 -16.70 -1.48
CA ALA A 215 -3.77 -18.02 -2.06
C ALA A 215 -4.36 -19.01 -1.04
N GLN A 216 -3.79 -19.07 0.17
CA GLN A 216 -4.27 -19.90 1.27
C GLN A 216 -5.67 -19.51 1.76
N ALA A 217 -6.02 -18.22 1.68
CA ALA A 217 -7.33 -17.70 2.02
C ALA A 217 -8.38 -17.88 0.89
N GLY A 218 -8.01 -18.52 -0.22
CA GLY A 218 -8.90 -18.83 -1.33
C GLY A 218 -9.32 -17.59 -2.14
N PHE A 219 -8.41 -16.64 -2.32
CA PHE A 219 -8.63 -15.53 -3.25
C PHE A 219 -8.63 -16.02 -4.69
N ASP A 220 -9.37 -15.32 -5.56
CA ASP A 220 -9.48 -15.70 -6.97
C ASP A 220 -8.24 -15.32 -7.77
N GLY A 221 -7.53 -14.27 -7.36
CA GLY A 221 -6.27 -13.83 -7.95
C GLY A 221 -5.54 -12.78 -7.13
N VAL A 222 -4.31 -12.46 -7.53
CA VAL A 222 -3.48 -11.42 -6.93
C VAL A 222 -2.84 -10.60 -8.03
N ILE A 223 -2.89 -9.28 -7.95
CA ILE A 223 -2.21 -8.38 -8.88
C ILE A 223 -0.91 -7.89 -8.25
N HIS A 224 0.19 -8.14 -8.94
CA HIS A 224 1.51 -7.65 -8.57
C HIS A 224 1.83 -6.36 -9.32
N MET A 225 2.04 -5.26 -8.59
CA MET A 225 2.30 -3.93 -9.13
C MET A 225 3.68 -3.43 -8.77
N LYS A 226 4.42 -2.91 -9.74
CA LYS A 226 5.76 -2.38 -9.51
C LYS A 226 6.16 -1.31 -10.53
N SER A 227 7.07 -0.42 -10.16
CA SER A 227 7.88 0.33 -11.11
C SER A 227 8.72 -0.63 -11.96
N SER A 228 8.90 -0.37 -13.25
CA SER A 228 9.64 -1.24 -14.16
C SER A 228 11.08 -1.52 -13.70
N GLY A 229 11.71 -0.55 -13.00
CA GLY A 229 13.07 -0.66 -12.46
C GLY A 229 13.18 -1.13 -11.00
N CYS A 230 12.10 -1.59 -10.35
CA CYS A 230 12.15 -2.02 -8.96
C CYS A 230 12.81 -3.40 -8.85
N THR A 231 14.10 -3.44 -8.49
CA THR A 231 14.87 -4.68 -8.39
C THR A 231 14.27 -5.69 -7.39
N PRO A 232 13.92 -5.33 -6.14
CA PRO A 232 13.32 -6.28 -5.22
C PRO A 232 12.04 -6.95 -5.75
N GLU A 233 11.19 -6.19 -6.45
CA GLU A 233 9.96 -6.73 -7.02
C GLU A 233 10.18 -7.53 -8.32
N ILE A 234 11.31 -7.33 -9.00
CA ILE A 234 11.74 -8.19 -10.11
C ILE A 234 12.21 -9.54 -9.54
N ASP A 235 13.02 -9.50 -8.47
CA ASP A 235 13.60 -10.70 -7.86
C ASP A 235 12.53 -11.65 -7.29
N CYS A 236 11.40 -11.14 -6.80
CA CYS A 236 10.32 -11.98 -6.28
C CYS A 236 9.44 -12.61 -7.38
N MET A 237 9.43 -12.09 -8.61
CA MET A 237 8.53 -12.59 -9.67
C MET A 237 8.65 -14.10 -9.93
N PRO A 238 9.83 -14.74 -10.00
CA PRO A 238 9.92 -16.19 -10.16
C PRO A 238 9.25 -16.96 -9.01
N VAL A 239 9.37 -16.44 -7.77
CA VAL A 239 8.73 -17.05 -6.61
C VAL A 239 7.21 -16.91 -6.67
N LEU A 240 6.71 -15.73 -7.08
CA LEU A 240 5.28 -15.53 -7.30
C LEU A 240 4.72 -16.47 -8.39
N GLN A 241 5.49 -16.75 -9.44
CA GLN A 241 5.12 -17.74 -10.47
C GLN A 241 5.02 -19.14 -9.90
N HIS A 242 5.90 -19.53 -8.98
CA HIS A 242 5.82 -20.83 -8.28
C HIS A 242 4.54 -20.90 -7.44
N ILE A 243 4.28 -19.89 -6.59
CA ILE A 243 3.04 -19.82 -5.81
C ILE A 243 1.81 -19.89 -6.71
N SER A 244 1.79 -19.10 -7.79
CA SER A 244 0.68 -19.08 -8.75
C SER A 244 0.37 -20.46 -9.32
N ARG A 245 1.40 -21.22 -9.69
CA ARG A 245 1.27 -22.56 -10.24
C ARG A 245 0.83 -23.57 -9.18
N ASP A 246 1.48 -23.58 -8.02
CA ASP A 246 1.23 -24.56 -6.96
C ASP A 246 -0.16 -24.39 -6.35
N MET A 247 -0.60 -23.14 -6.23
CA MET A 247 -1.90 -22.77 -5.63
C MET A 247 -3.01 -22.56 -6.68
N HIS A 248 -2.72 -22.73 -7.96
CA HIS A 248 -3.65 -22.48 -9.07
C HIS A 248 -4.33 -21.10 -9.01
N MET A 249 -3.61 -20.10 -8.50
CA MET A 249 -4.08 -18.71 -8.37
C MET A 249 -3.34 -17.80 -9.35
N PRO A 250 -4.02 -17.16 -10.30
CA PRO A 250 -3.38 -16.29 -11.28
C PRO A 250 -2.80 -15.02 -10.63
N VAL A 251 -1.59 -14.68 -11.08
CA VAL A 251 -0.86 -13.48 -10.62
C VAL A 251 -0.39 -12.67 -11.84
N PRO A 252 -1.19 -11.77 -12.40
CA PRO A 252 -0.73 -10.83 -13.42
C PRO A 252 0.27 -9.82 -12.84
N TYR A 253 1.24 -9.43 -13.68
CA TYR A 253 2.29 -8.47 -13.34
C TYR A 253 2.04 -7.15 -14.07
N LEU A 254 1.80 -6.08 -13.32
CA LEU A 254 1.68 -4.72 -13.84
C LEU A 254 2.98 -3.96 -13.56
N SER A 255 3.71 -3.63 -14.61
CA SER A 255 4.94 -2.84 -14.52
C SER A 255 4.67 -1.45 -15.09
N TYR A 256 5.04 -0.43 -14.33
CA TYR A 256 4.78 0.97 -14.64
C TYR A 256 6.07 1.71 -14.98
N ASP A 257 6.03 2.47 -16.05
CA ASP A 257 7.08 3.37 -16.51
C ASP A 257 6.48 4.56 -17.29
N SER A 258 7.33 5.38 -17.88
CA SER A 258 6.90 6.56 -18.66
C SER A 258 6.13 6.21 -19.95
N GLN A 259 6.12 4.95 -20.38
CA GLN A 259 5.43 4.48 -21.58
C GLN A 259 4.12 3.73 -21.25
N THR A 260 3.82 3.53 -19.97
CA THR A 260 2.59 2.85 -19.54
C THR A 260 1.38 3.70 -19.89
N SER A 261 0.45 3.13 -20.67
CA SER A 261 -0.78 3.79 -21.07
C SER A 261 -2.00 3.27 -20.31
N ASP A 262 -2.95 4.15 -20.11
CA ASP A 262 -4.22 3.84 -19.47
C ASP A 262 -5.01 2.75 -20.21
N THR A 263 -5.12 2.90 -21.55
CA THR A 263 -5.80 1.92 -22.40
C THR A 263 -5.17 0.52 -22.33
N GLY A 264 -3.84 0.45 -22.31
CA GLY A 264 -3.14 -0.84 -22.18
C GLY A 264 -3.36 -1.49 -20.81
N LEU A 265 -3.51 -0.69 -19.78
CA LEU A 265 -3.86 -1.17 -18.44
C LEU A 265 -5.30 -1.69 -18.40
N ASP A 266 -6.26 -0.93 -18.92
CA ASP A 266 -7.68 -1.31 -18.95
C ASP A 266 -7.88 -2.67 -19.62
N THR A 267 -7.31 -2.88 -20.79
CA THR A 267 -7.38 -4.16 -21.52
C THR A 267 -6.83 -5.33 -20.68
N ARG A 268 -5.75 -5.11 -19.92
CA ARG A 268 -5.15 -6.15 -19.07
C ARG A 268 -6.03 -6.47 -17.86
N LEU A 269 -6.65 -5.47 -17.25
CA LEU A 269 -7.54 -5.64 -16.11
C LEU A 269 -8.84 -6.32 -16.54
N GLU A 270 -9.43 -5.95 -17.68
CA GLU A 270 -10.59 -6.59 -18.26
C GLU A 270 -10.33 -8.07 -18.58
N ALA A 271 -9.22 -8.37 -19.26
CA ALA A 271 -8.85 -9.76 -19.57
C ALA A 271 -8.61 -10.59 -18.28
N PHE A 272 -8.04 -10.00 -17.25
CA PHE A 272 -7.87 -10.65 -15.96
C PHE A 272 -9.20 -10.91 -15.26
N TYR A 273 -10.09 -9.93 -15.24
CA TYR A 273 -11.44 -10.06 -14.69
C TYR A 273 -12.23 -11.17 -15.40
N ASP A 274 -12.26 -11.17 -16.74
CA ASP A 274 -12.97 -12.16 -17.53
C ASP A 274 -12.47 -13.58 -17.25
N MET A 275 -11.16 -13.75 -17.12
CA MET A 275 -10.55 -15.03 -16.76
C MET A 275 -11.02 -15.52 -15.37
N LEU A 276 -11.08 -14.62 -14.37
CA LEU A 276 -11.56 -14.94 -13.03
C LEU A 276 -13.06 -15.27 -13.03
N ALA A 277 -13.85 -14.49 -13.74
CA ALA A 277 -15.30 -14.70 -13.87
C ALA A 277 -15.61 -16.07 -14.50
N MET A 278 -14.97 -16.41 -15.63
CA MET A 278 -15.11 -17.72 -16.29
C MET A 278 -14.66 -18.89 -15.40
N LYS A 279 -13.60 -18.70 -14.61
CA LYS A 279 -13.14 -19.72 -13.65
C LYS A 279 -14.20 -19.95 -12.57
N LYS A 280 -14.80 -18.90 -12.07
CA LYS A 280 -15.81 -18.94 -11.01
C LYS A 280 -17.12 -19.55 -11.47
N GLU A 281 -17.54 -19.28 -12.71
CA GLU A 281 -18.71 -19.92 -13.33
C GLU A 281 -18.55 -21.45 -13.46
N LYS A 282 -17.35 -21.93 -13.80
CA LYS A 282 -17.07 -23.36 -13.93
C LYS A 282 -17.04 -24.11 -12.59
N GLN A 283 -16.96 -23.40 -11.48
CA GLN A 283 -16.91 -23.97 -10.12
C GLN A 283 -18.31 -24.00 -9.45
N ARG A 284 -19.32 -23.37 -10.07
CA ARG A 284 -20.73 -23.45 -9.69
C ARG A 284 -21.41 -24.70 -10.26
#